data_7270feaf317968896c0fe9043b4e3d0b
#
_entry.id   7270feaf317968896c0fe9043b4e3d0b
#
_cell.length_a   1.000
_cell.length_b   1.000
_cell.length_c   1.000
_cell.angle_alpha   90.00
_cell.angle_beta   90.00
_cell.angle_gamma   90.00
#
_symmetry.space_group_name_H-M   'P 1'
#
loop_
_entity.id
_entity.type
_entity.pdbx_description
1 polymer ?
#
loop_
_entity_poly.entity_id
_entity_poly.type
_entity_poly.pdbx_seq_one_letter_code
_entity_poly.pdbx_strand_id
1 'polypeptide(L)'
;PGSKSVQTMVVRSVRTLELDGVGDTAKASLDVACASMHLGTPGTSDAFTIRAPQSGDLVRLVELPAYLKESFRVQQFAVWTITDNPTVKGFVGLGSFGTGSGPSADELAKIKALFVSAGINPAKYQALPRQ
;
A
#
# COMPACT_ATOMS: atom_id res chain seq x y z
N PRO A 1 23.51 16.26 7.71
CA PRO A 1 22.95 14.94 7.82
C PRO A 1 21.70 14.85 6.98
N GLY A 2 21.75 14.09 5.88
CA GLY A 2 20.65 13.95 4.96
C GLY A 2 19.40 13.40 5.67
N SER A 3 18.23 13.96 5.38
CA SER A 3 16.97 13.39 5.86
C SER A 3 16.86 11.96 5.34
N LYS A 4 16.73 11.00 6.25
CA LYS A 4 16.53 9.61 5.92
C LYS A 4 15.21 9.51 5.15
N SER A 5 15.27 9.08 3.89
CA SER A 5 14.05 8.85 3.12
C SER A 5 13.27 7.71 3.75
N VAL A 6 12.08 8.01 4.24
CA VAL A 6 11.13 7.02 4.77
C VAL A 6 10.04 6.72 3.77
N GLN A 7 9.32 5.62 3.98
CA GLN A 7 8.27 5.18 3.08
C GLN A 7 7.14 6.21 2.97
N THR A 8 6.59 6.35 1.77
CA THR A 8 5.28 6.95 1.57
C THR A 8 4.22 5.96 2.06
N MET A 9 3.18 6.48 2.70
CA MET A 9 2.09 5.67 3.24
C MET A 9 0.81 5.93 2.46
N VAL A 10 0.07 4.87 2.20
CA VAL A 10 -1.27 4.94 1.61
C VAL A 10 -2.30 4.64 2.70
N VAL A 11 -3.20 5.58 2.95
CA VAL A 11 -4.30 5.39 3.90
C VAL A 11 -5.29 4.37 3.32
N ARG A 12 -5.60 3.32 4.10
CA ARG A 12 -6.47 2.22 3.69
C ARG A 12 -7.94 2.42 4.04
N SER A 13 -8.25 3.45 4.82
CA SER A 13 -9.61 3.74 5.24
C SER A 13 -9.92 5.22 5.09
N VAL A 14 -11.16 5.53 4.73
CA VAL A 14 -11.61 6.92 4.73
C VAL A 14 -11.85 7.37 6.17
N ARG A 15 -11.26 8.50 6.55
CA ARG A 15 -11.48 9.16 7.82
C ARG A 15 -11.73 10.65 7.58
N THR A 16 -12.77 11.17 8.18
CA THR A 16 -13.02 12.61 8.24
C THR A 16 -12.54 13.10 9.59
N LEU A 17 -11.70 14.12 9.58
CA LEU A 17 -11.26 14.83 10.79
C LEU A 17 -11.91 16.20 10.78
N GLU A 18 -12.62 16.52 11.82
CA GLU A 18 -13.23 17.84 12.00
C GLU A 18 -12.34 18.66 12.92
N LEU A 19 -12.11 19.92 12.54
CA LEU A 19 -11.39 20.92 13.30
C LEU A 19 -12.35 22.08 13.56
N ASP A 20 -12.52 22.44 14.83
CA ASP A 20 -13.51 23.44 15.24
C ASP A 20 -13.03 24.88 15.05
N GLY A 21 -11.74 25.11 14.81
CA GLY A 21 -11.20 26.44 14.61
C GLY A 21 -9.76 26.47 14.08
N VAL A 22 -9.30 27.67 13.79
CA VAL A 22 -7.91 27.91 13.35
C VAL A 22 -6.96 27.61 14.52
N GLY A 23 -5.96 26.78 14.27
CA GLY A 23 -5.00 26.35 15.29
C GLY A 23 -5.39 25.11 16.08
N ASP A 24 -6.59 24.53 15.82
CA ASP A 24 -7.00 23.31 16.45
C ASP A 24 -6.21 22.11 15.92
N THR A 25 -6.08 21.11 16.78
CA THR A 25 -5.38 19.85 16.48
C THR A 25 -6.32 18.68 16.69
N ALA A 26 -6.43 17.80 15.70
CA ALA A 26 -7.13 16.54 15.83
C ALA A 26 -6.11 15.38 15.82
N LYS A 27 -6.40 14.32 16.61
CA LYS A 27 -5.63 13.10 16.64
C LYS A 27 -6.47 11.94 16.15
N ALA A 28 -5.92 11.13 15.26
CA ALA A 28 -6.56 9.91 14.79
C ALA A 28 -5.52 8.83 14.51
N SER A 29 -5.93 7.58 14.69
CA SER A 29 -5.17 6.43 14.20
C SER A 29 -5.64 6.08 12.80
N LEU A 30 -4.71 5.93 11.87
CA LEU A 30 -4.98 5.58 10.48
C LEU A 30 -4.37 4.22 10.17
N ASP A 31 -5.16 3.36 9.54
CA ASP A 31 -4.65 2.14 8.94
C ASP A 31 -3.99 2.49 7.62
N VAL A 32 -2.72 2.15 7.48
CA VAL A 32 -1.91 2.51 6.32
C VAL A 32 -1.20 1.28 5.74
N ALA A 33 -0.90 1.36 4.45
CA ALA A 33 0.02 0.45 3.76
C ALA A 33 1.24 1.22 3.28
N CYS A 34 2.39 0.56 3.27
CA CYS A 34 3.62 1.13 2.73
C CYS A 34 3.58 1.18 1.21
N ALA A 35 3.92 2.32 0.62
CA ALA A 35 3.91 2.54 -0.83
C ALA A 35 5.31 2.53 -1.47
N SER A 36 6.34 2.10 -0.76
CA SER A 36 7.72 2.05 -1.25
C SER A 36 8.46 0.91 -0.55
N MET A 37 8.54 -0.24 -1.20
CA MET A 37 9.04 -1.47 -0.57
C MET A 37 10.53 -1.43 -0.18
N HIS A 38 11.32 -0.53 -0.75
CA HIS A 38 12.77 -0.41 -0.52
C HIS A 38 13.16 0.68 0.47
N LEU A 39 12.21 1.45 0.98
CA LEU A 39 12.47 2.49 1.96
C LEU A 39 12.22 2.00 3.39
N GLY A 40 12.91 2.62 4.34
CA GLY A 40 12.78 2.27 5.75
C GLY A 40 11.37 2.57 6.31
N THR A 41 10.93 1.76 7.25
CA THR A 41 9.69 2.01 7.99
C THR A 41 9.82 3.30 8.81
N PRO A 42 8.82 4.19 8.76
CA PRO A 42 8.83 5.40 9.57
C PRO A 42 8.83 5.11 11.07
N GLY A 43 9.54 5.93 11.80
CA GLY A 43 9.54 5.91 13.26
C GLY A 43 8.62 6.99 13.85
N THR A 44 8.57 7.04 15.18
CA THR A 44 7.71 7.98 15.91
C THR A 44 8.10 9.44 15.76
N SER A 45 9.33 9.72 15.33
CA SER A 45 9.86 11.08 15.09
C SER A 45 9.66 11.56 13.64
N ASP A 46 9.19 10.70 12.74
CA ASP A 46 8.99 11.07 11.35
C ASP A 46 7.68 11.83 11.17
N ALA A 47 7.73 12.93 10.45
CA ALA A 47 6.58 13.74 10.11
C ALA A 47 6.12 13.43 8.68
N PHE A 48 4.81 13.46 8.48
CA PHE A 48 4.19 13.24 7.17
C PHE A 48 3.43 14.48 6.72
N THR A 49 3.47 14.71 5.43
CA THR A 49 2.60 15.70 4.77
C THR A 49 1.49 14.95 4.04
N ILE A 50 0.26 15.34 4.28
CA ILE A 50 -0.90 14.84 3.54
C ILE A 50 -0.85 15.46 2.14
N ARG A 51 -0.88 14.62 1.13
CA ARG A 51 -0.98 15.04 -0.27
C ARG A 51 -2.37 14.72 -0.81
N ALA A 52 -2.73 15.41 -1.89
CA ALA A 52 -3.96 15.11 -2.61
C ALA A 52 -4.00 13.63 -3.04
N PRO A 53 -5.19 13.02 -3.12
CA PRO A 53 -5.35 11.67 -3.64
C PRO A 53 -4.66 11.52 -4.99
N GLN A 54 -3.88 10.47 -5.15
CA GLN A 54 -3.29 10.16 -6.44
C GLN A 54 -4.37 9.58 -7.36
N SER A 55 -4.22 9.80 -8.66
CA SER A 55 -5.07 9.16 -9.66
C SER A 55 -4.48 7.83 -10.12
N GLY A 56 -5.30 6.97 -10.71
CA GLY A 56 -4.86 5.76 -11.38
C GLY A 56 -5.12 4.47 -10.61
N ASP A 57 -4.30 3.47 -10.88
CA ASP A 57 -4.55 2.10 -10.44
C ASP A 57 -4.54 1.96 -8.91
N LEU A 58 -3.70 2.74 -8.20
CA LEU A 58 -3.64 2.70 -6.74
C LEU A 58 -4.95 3.17 -6.10
N VAL A 59 -5.54 4.25 -6.61
CA VAL A 59 -6.82 4.78 -6.10
C VAL A 59 -7.94 3.76 -6.35
N ARG A 60 -8.00 3.19 -7.55
CA ARG A 60 -8.98 2.15 -7.87
C ARG A 60 -8.90 0.95 -6.95
N LEU A 61 -7.68 0.56 -6.57
CA LEU A 61 -7.46 -0.55 -5.66
C LEU A 61 -7.95 -0.23 -4.24
N VAL A 62 -7.49 0.88 -3.66
CA VAL A 62 -7.76 1.21 -2.24
C VAL A 62 -9.22 1.61 -2.00
N GLU A 63 -9.93 2.06 -3.02
CA GLU A 63 -11.38 2.34 -2.95
C GLU A 63 -12.25 1.09 -3.12
N LEU A 64 -11.66 -0.03 -3.53
CA LEU A 64 -12.42 -1.27 -3.74
C LEU A 64 -12.81 -1.89 -2.38
N PRO A 65 -14.12 -2.07 -2.07
CA PRO A 65 -14.53 -2.68 -0.80
C PRO A 65 -13.93 -4.07 -0.55
N ALA A 66 -13.73 -4.87 -1.60
CA ALA A 66 -13.11 -6.18 -1.51
C ALA A 66 -11.66 -6.11 -1.03
N TYR A 67 -10.90 -5.08 -1.42
CA TYR A 67 -9.54 -4.85 -0.95
C TYR A 67 -9.48 -4.65 0.57
N LEU A 68 -10.41 -3.88 1.14
CA LEU A 68 -10.44 -3.62 2.58
C LEU A 68 -10.78 -4.85 3.42
N LYS A 69 -11.37 -5.88 2.82
CA LYS A 69 -11.71 -7.15 3.49
C LYS A 69 -10.57 -8.18 3.47
N GLU A 70 -9.56 -7.95 2.65
CA GLU A 70 -8.42 -8.86 2.57
C GLU A 70 -7.49 -8.74 3.78
N SER A 71 -6.65 -9.76 3.97
CA SER A 71 -5.59 -9.70 4.99
C SER A 71 -4.63 -8.54 4.72
N PHE A 72 -4.03 -8.00 5.77
CA PHE A 72 -3.03 -6.93 5.64
C PHE A 72 -1.90 -7.33 4.69
N ARG A 73 -1.48 -8.58 4.71
CA ARG A 73 -0.43 -9.10 3.84
C ARG A 73 -0.81 -9.01 2.36
N VAL A 74 -2.02 -9.43 1.97
CA VAL A 74 -2.54 -9.30 0.60
C VAL A 74 -2.65 -7.82 0.20
N GLN A 75 -3.18 -7.00 1.09
CA GLN A 75 -3.31 -5.56 0.85
C GLN A 75 -1.95 -4.91 0.59
N GLN A 76 -0.94 -5.24 1.40
CA GLN A 76 0.39 -4.66 1.27
C GLN A 76 1.08 -5.10 -0.02
N PHE A 77 1.02 -6.40 -0.36
CA PHE A 77 1.58 -6.87 -1.63
C PHE A 77 0.86 -6.30 -2.84
N ALA A 78 -0.45 -6.09 -2.77
CA ALA A 78 -1.21 -5.46 -3.84
C ALA A 78 -0.77 -3.99 -4.07
N VAL A 79 -0.56 -3.24 -2.99
CA VAL A 79 -0.02 -1.87 -3.07
C VAL A 79 1.37 -1.87 -3.70
N TRP A 80 2.30 -2.69 -3.22
CA TRP A 80 3.65 -2.76 -3.77
C TRP A 80 3.68 -3.25 -5.23
N THR A 81 2.76 -4.11 -5.62
CA THR A 81 2.62 -4.51 -7.02
C THR A 81 2.38 -3.30 -7.92
N ILE A 82 1.59 -2.33 -7.47
CA ILE A 82 1.30 -1.11 -8.22
C ILE A 82 2.46 -0.09 -8.12
N THR A 83 2.96 0.15 -6.91
CA THR A 83 3.90 1.25 -6.65
C THR A 83 5.32 0.94 -7.10
N ASP A 84 5.77 -0.28 -6.92
CA ASP A 84 7.16 -0.70 -7.18
C ASP A 84 7.27 -1.67 -8.37
N ASN A 85 6.17 -2.28 -8.77
CA ASN A 85 6.08 -3.26 -9.87
C ASN A 85 7.19 -4.34 -9.83
N PRO A 86 7.40 -5.02 -8.69
CA PRO A 86 8.44 -6.02 -8.55
C PRO A 86 8.09 -7.31 -9.29
N THR A 87 9.10 -8.12 -9.55
CA THR A 87 8.87 -9.54 -9.87
C THR A 87 8.49 -10.30 -8.59
N VAL A 88 7.97 -11.54 -8.72
CA VAL A 88 7.68 -12.39 -7.55
C VAL A 88 8.93 -12.53 -6.64
N LYS A 89 10.10 -12.71 -7.25
CA LYS A 89 11.38 -12.79 -6.52
C LYS A 89 11.75 -11.47 -5.84
N GLY A 90 11.33 -10.34 -6.38
CA GLY A 90 11.59 -9.02 -5.80
C GLY A 90 10.93 -8.79 -4.44
N PHE A 91 9.91 -9.56 -4.09
CA PHE A 91 9.29 -9.51 -2.76
C PHE A 91 10.08 -10.29 -1.68
N VAL A 92 11.00 -11.15 -2.08
CA VAL A 92 11.77 -11.96 -1.13
C VAL A 92 12.79 -11.10 -0.40
N GLY A 93 12.91 -11.29 0.90
CA GLY A 93 13.87 -10.54 1.73
C GLY A 93 13.35 -9.24 2.33
N LEU A 94 12.08 -8.90 2.10
CA LEU A 94 11.44 -7.77 2.78
C LEU A 94 11.10 -8.17 4.23
N GLY A 95 12.09 -8.01 5.12
CA GLY A 95 12.08 -8.54 6.48
C GLY A 95 10.96 -8.07 7.40
N SER A 96 10.16 -7.10 7.00
CA SER A 96 9.08 -6.53 7.84
C SER A 96 7.81 -7.39 7.89
N PHE A 97 7.71 -8.45 7.09
CA PHE A 97 6.53 -9.32 7.02
C PHE A 97 6.72 -10.70 7.67
N GLY A 98 7.63 -10.79 8.63
CA GLY A 98 7.73 -11.91 9.56
C GLY A 98 8.35 -13.20 9.02
N THR A 99 8.30 -13.47 7.74
CA THR A 99 8.81 -14.73 7.17
C THR A 99 9.88 -14.56 6.09
N GLY A 100 10.14 -13.34 5.64
CA GLY A 100 11.08 -13.07 4.54
C GLY A 100 10.65 -13.70 3.20
N SER A 101 9.49 -14.33 3.14
CA SER A 101 8.93 -14.94 1.93
C SER A 101 8.05 -13.96 1.18
N GLY A 102 8.14 -13.99 -0.14
CA GLY A 102 7.22 -13.25 -1.01
C GLY A 102 5.78 -13.78 -0.93
N PRO A 103 4.87 -13.23 -1.74
CA PRO A 103 3.49 -13.68 -1.79
C PRO A 103 3.40 -15.14 -2.27
N SER A 104 2.49 -15.90 -1.66
CA SER A 104 2.15 -17.25 -2.11
C SER A 104 1.35 -17.21 -3.43
N ALA A 105 1.20 -18.36 -4.08
CA ALA A 105 0.39 -18.48 -5.28
C ALA A 105 -1.07 -18.05 -5.03
N ASP A 106 -1.63 -18.41 -3.87
CA ASP A 106 -2.99 -18.00 -3.48
C ASP A 106 -3.10 -16.49 -3.25
N GLU A 107 -2.09 -15.88 -2.62
CA GLU A 107 -2.05 -14.43 -2.43
C GLU A 107 -1.94 -13.69 -3.77
N LEU A 108 -1.13 -14.18 -4.70
CA LEU A 108 -1.04 -13.63 -6.06
C LEU A 108 -2.36 -13.76 -6.83
N ALA A 109 -3.07 -14.90 -6.68
CA ALA A 109 -4.37 -15.09 -7.29
C ALA A 109 -5.41 -14.09 -6.74
N LYS A 110 -5.41 -13.86 -5.43
CA LYS A 110 -6.26 -12.84 -4.79
C LYS A 110 -5.93 -11.42 -5.28
N ILE A 111 -4.66 -11.06 -5.35
CA ILE A 111 -4.23 -9.75 -5.86
C ILE A 111 -4.69 -9.56 -7.30
N LYS A 112 -4.55 -10.58 -8.15
CA LYS A 112 -5.02 -10.56 -9.53
C LYS A 112 -6.54 -10.36 -9.60
N ALA A 113 -7.31 -11.06 -8.77
CA ALA A 113 -8.76 -10.92 -8.70
C ALA A 113 -9.18 -9.50 -8.26
N LEU A 114 -8.50 -8.93 -7.26
CA LEU A 114 -8.71 -7.55 -6.83
C LEU A 114 -8.45 -6.55 -7.97
N PHE A 115 -7.36 -6.74 -8.72
CA PHE A 115 -7.02 -5.86 -9.84
C PHE A 115 -8.11 -5.90 -10.93
N VAL A 116 -8.54 -7.10 -11.32
CA VAL A 116 -9.64 -7.26 -12.29
C VAL A 116 -10.90 -6.56 -11.79
N SER A 117 -11.28 -6.78 -10.53
CA SER A 117 -12.46 -6.15 -9.92
C SER A 117 -12.37 -4.63 -9.85
N ALA A 118 -11.16 -4.08 -9.71
CA ALA A 118 -10.89 -2.65 -9.70
C ALA A 118 -10.74 -2.05 -11.12
N GLY A 119 -10.88 -2.84 -12.18
CA GLY A 119 -10.65 -2.40 -13.55
C GLY A 119 -9.17 -2.13 -13.87
N ILE A 120 -8.26 -2.75 -13.12
CA ILE A 120 -6.82 -2.66 -13.31
C ILE A 120 -6.39 -3.83 -14.18
N ASN A 121 -5.59 -3.55 -15.22
CA ASN A 121 -5.06 -4.61 -16.07
C ASN A 121 -3.88 -5.33 -15.38
N PRO A 122 -4.03 -6.61 -14.95
CA PRO A 122 -2.95 -7.32 -14.27
C PRO A 122 -1.70 -7.55 -15.13
N ALA A 123 -1.85 -7.60 -16.45
CA ALA A 123 -0.74 -7.84 -17.37
C ALA A 123 0.32 -6.73 -17.40
N LYS A 124 0.01 -5.56 -16.80
CA LYS A 124 0.98 -4.48 -16.63
C LYS A 124 2.04 -4.79 -15.56
N TYR A 125 1.78 -5.75 -14.67
CA TYR A 125 2.56 -5.96 -13.46
C TYR A 125 3.37 -7.26 -13.51
N GLN A 126 4.65 -7.16 -13.22
CA GLN A 126 5.62 -8.25 -13.38
C GLN A 126 5.35 -9.45 -12.44
N ALA A 127 4.81 -9.20 -11.25
CA ALA A 127 4.51 -10.25 -10.28
C ALA A 127 3.28 -11.07 -10.65
N LEU A 128 2.40 -10.54 -11.50
CA LEU A 128 1.16 -11.22 -11.85
C LEU A 128 1.32 -12.01 -13.15
N PRO A 129 0.99 -13.31 -13.15
CA PRO A 129 1.17 -14.15 -14.34
C PRO A 129 0.33 -13.63 -15.50
N ARG A 130 0.97 -13.50 -16.64
CA ARG A 130 0.29 -13.33 -17.92
C ARG A 130 -0.46 -14.64 -18.22
N GLN A 131 -1.72 -14.52 -18.57
CA GLN A 131 -2.42 -15.65 -19.17
C GLN A 131 -1.96 -15.85 -20.59
#